data_18745648a078f481d0422fb7ab435eea
#
_entry.id   18745648a078f481d0422fb7ab435eea
#
_cell.length_a   1.000
_cell.length_b   1.000
_cell.length_c   1.000
_cell.angle_alpha   90.00
_cell.angle_beta   90.00
_cell.angle_gamma   90.00
#
_symmetry.space_group_name_H-M   'P 1'
#
loop_
_entity.id
_entity.type
_entity.pdbx_description
1 polymer ?
#
loop_
_entity_poly.entity_id
_entity_poly.type
_entity_poly.pdbx_seq_one_letter_code
_entity_poly.pdbx_strand_id
1 'polypeptide(L)'
;MSILFLFVVLFALMFIGVPIAVSLGLAGSLTIMIFSEDSVRSLAIKLFETSEHYTLLAIPFFLLAGAFMTTGGVARRLIDFANACVGHIRGGLAIGAVLACMLFAALSGSSPATVAAVGSIAIAGMVRSGYPQAFGAGIVTNAGTLGILIPPSVVMVVYAAATEQSVGKLFVAGVIPGILLGLALMVAIYIVAVKKNLPAMPRASLRQWLSTGRKALWGLLLMVIILGGIYSGMFTPTEAAAVAAVYSAFIAIFVYKDLTIKQVPQVILESGKLSIMLMFIIANAMLFAHVLTTEQIPQQITAWVVELGLQPWQFLLVVNIVLLIAGAFMEPSAVILILAPILFPIAVELGIDPIHLGIIMVVNMEIGLITPPVGLNLFVTSAVTGMTVPQVIRAAMPWLCLLLVFLVIITYVPAVSLALPNWLGMP
;
A
#
# COMPACT_ATOMS: atom_id res chain seq x y z
N MET A 1 17.54 -24.36 -17.44
CA MET A 1 18.72 -23.51 -17.48
C MET A 1 18.34 -22.03 -17.55
N SER A 2 17.40 -21.64 -18.39
CA SER A 2 16.86 -20.27 -18.53
C SER A 2 16.36 -19.67 -17.20
N ILE A 3 15.61 -20.43 -16.42
CA ILE A 3 15.07 -20.01 -15.09
C ILE A 3 16.21 -19.66 -14.13
N LEU A 4 17.19 -20.55 -14.00
CA LEU A 4 18.31 -20.33 -13.09
C LEU A 4 19.12 -19.10 -13.53
N PHE A 5 19.35 -18.93 -14.82
CA PHE A 5 20.03 -17.76 -15.38
C PHE A 5 19.26 -16.48 -15.07
N LEU A 6 17.92 -16.46 -15.30
CA LEU A 6 17.05 -15.32 -15.07
C LEU A 6 17.15 -14.81 -13.62
N PHE A 7 17.00 -15.71 -12.65
CA PHE A 7 17.07 -15.33 -11.23
C PHE A 7 18.48 -15.01 -10.75
N VAL A 8 19.49 -15.73 -11.23
CA VAL A 8 20.89 -15.43 -10.90
C VAL A 8 21.28 -14.04 -11.39
N VAL A 9 20.95 -13.69 -12.64
CA VAL A 9 21.22 -12.36 -13.18
C VAL A 9 20.46 -11.29 -12.42
N LEU A 10 19.17 -11.51 -12.14
CA LEU A 10 18.35 -10.56 -11.35
C LEU A 10 19.01 -10.28 -10.00
N PHE A 11 19.27 -11.31 -9.21
CA PHE A 11 19.84 -11.12 -7.88
C PHE A 11 21.27 -10.60 -7.91
N ALA A 12 22.11 -11.04 -8.87
CA ALA A 12 23.47 -10.52 -9.01
C ALA A 12 23.47 -9.00 -9.29
N LEU A 13 22.61 -8.54 -10.20
CA LEU A 13 22.45 -7.11 -10.49
C LEU A 13 21.96 -6.33 -9.26
N MET A 14 20.99 -6.87 -8.54
CA MET A 14 20.48 -6.24 -7.30
C MET A 14 21.58 -6.17 -6.22
N PHE A 15 22.38 -7.21 -6.03
CA PHE A 15 23.47 -7.22 -5.04
C PHE A 15 24.60 -6.25 -5.38
N ILE A 16 24.82 -5.96 -6.66
CA ILE A 16 25.79 -4.94 -7.12
C ILE A 16 25.22 -3.52 -6.93
N GLY A 17 23.91 -3.39 -6.57
CA GLY A 17 23.26 -2.10 -6.33
C GLY A 17 22.58 -1.49 -7.57
N VAL A 18 22.36 -2.28 -8.63
CA VAL A 18 21.58 -1.84 -9.80
C VAL A 18 20.12 -1.64 -9.38
N PRO A 19 19.46 -0.53 -9.78
CA PRO A 19 18.05 -0.31 -9.50
C PRO A 19 17.17 -1.47 -9.96
N ILE A 20 16.17 -1.85 -9.16
CA ILE A 20 15.33 -3.03 -9.38
C ILE A 20 14.66 -3.05 -10.76
N ALA A 21 14.18 -1.90 -11.23
CA ALA A 21 13.59 -1.78 -12.56
C ALA A 21 14.56 -2.19 -13.67
N VAL A 22 15.79 -1.72 -13.58
CA VAL A 22 16.85 -2.05 -14.55
C VAL A 22 17.26 -3.51 -14.42
N SER A 23 17.35 -4.03 -13.18
CA SER A 23 17.70 -5.44 -12.94
C SER A 23 16.66 -6.39 -13.54
N LEU A 24 15.37 -6.08 -13.39
CA LEU A 24 14.27 -6.85 -14.00
C LEU A 24 14.32 -6.83 -15.53
N GLY A 25 14.45 -5.61 -16.10
CA GLY A 25 14.52 -5.44 -17.55
C GLY A 25 15.73 -6.14 -18.17
N LEU A 26 16.90 -5.99 -17.57
CA LEU A 26 18.13 -6.63 -18.07
C LEU A 26 18.08 -8.15 -17.91
N ALA A 27 17.63 -8.68 -16.75
CA ALA A 27 17.51 -10.11 -16.54
C ALA A 27 16.54 -10.73 -17.55
N GLY A 28 15.36 -10.11 -17.76
CA GLY A 28 14.40 -10.56 -18.75
C GLY A 28 14.95 -10.50 -20.18
N SER A 29 15.49 -9.34 -20.57
CA SER A 29 16.04 -9.15 -21.93
C SER A 29 17.18 -10.11 -22.25
N LEU A 30 18.14 -10.28 -21.33
CA LEU A 30 19.26 -11.21 -21.53
C LEU A 30 18.82 -12.66 -21.60
N THR A 31 17.82 -13.05 -20.80
CA THR A 31 17.27 -14.41 -20.85
C THR A 31 16.61 -14.70 -22.19
N ILE A 32 15.79 -13.77 -22.72
CA ILE A 32 15.19 -13.92 -24.04
C ILE A 32 16.25 -13.99 -25.13
N MET A 33 17.25 -13.12 -25.10
CA MET A 33 18.30 -13.09 -26.12
C MET A 33 19.14 -14.36 -26.16
N ILE A 34 19.31 -15.07 -25.03
CA ILE A 34 20.19 -16.24 -24.94
C ILE A 34 19.43 -17.56 -25.09
N PHE A 35 18.19 -17.64 -24.58
CA PHE A 35 17.47 -18.92 -24.44
C PHE A 35 16.17 -18.99 -25.22
N SER A 36 15.59 -17.86 -25.66
CA SER A 36 14.32 -17.85 -26.37
C SER A 36 14.51 -17.65 -27.88
N GLU A 37 13.57 -18.13 -28.65
CA GLU A 37 13.44 -17.82 -30.09
C GLU A 37 12.78 -16.45 -30.33
N ASP A 38 12.33 -15.80 -29.27
CA ASP A 38 11.72 -14.47 -29.32
C ASP A 38 12.74 -13.40 -29.75
N SER A 39 12.29 -12.49 -30.59
CA SER A 39 13.14 -11.41 -31.09
C SER A 39 13.17 -10.19 -30.14
N VAL A 40 14.23 -9.39 -30.22
CA VAL A 40 14.31 -8.08 -29.54
C VAL A 40 13.13 -7.19 -29.90
N ARG A 41 12.51 -7.40 -31.06
CA ARG A 41 11.31 -6.68 -31.50
C ARG A 41 10.09 -7.06 -30.66
N SER A 42 9.94 -8.32 -30.25
CA SER A 42 8.82 -8.76 -29.37
C SER A 42 8.94 -8.11 -27.99
N LEU A 43 10.16 -7.93 -27.46
CA LEU A 43 10.42 -7.21 -26.23
C LEU A 43 9.92 -5.75 -26.27
N ALA A 44 10.29 -5.04 -27.37
CA ALA A 44 9.85 -3.66 -27.55
C ALA A 44 8.31 -3.56 -27.65
N ILE A 45 7.67 -4.46 -28.41
CA ILE A 45 6.21 -4.52 -28.53
C ILE A 45 5.58 -4.75 -27.16
N LYS A 46 6.11 -5.69 -26.37
CA LYS A 46 5.57 -6.01 -25.04
C LYS A 46 5.67 -4.85 -24.05
N LEU A 47 6.79 -4.11 -24.08
CA LEU A 47 6.95 -2.88 -23.28
C LEU A 47 5.92 -1.81 -23.67
N PHE A 48 5.64 -1.65 -24.94
CA PHE A 48 4.61 -0.72 -25.44
C PHE A 48 3.21 -1.16 -25.02
N GLU A 49 2.83 -2.41 -25.26
CA GLU A 49 1.54 -2.98 -24.84
C GLU A 49 1.30 -2.79 -23.33
N THR A 50 2.34 -3.04 -22.52
CA THR A 50 2.24 -2.81 -21.06
C THR A 50 1.98 -1.35 -20.74
N SER A 51 2.63 -0.43 -21.45
CA SER A 51 2.47 1.01 -21.21
C SER A 51 1.08 1.51 -21.61
N GLU A 52 0.39 0.82 -22.53
CA GLU A 52 -0.97 1.13 -22.99
C GLU A 52 -2.05 0.50 -22.11
N HIS A 53 -1.69 -0.28 -21.09
CA HIS A 53 -2.67 -0.97 -20.24
C HIS A 53 -3.49 0.03 -19.43
N TYR A 54 -4.79 0.16 -19.79
CA TYR A 54 -5.70 1.20 -19.28
C TYR A 54 -5.78 1.25 -17.74
N THR A 55 -5.78 0.09 -17.09
CA THR A 55 -5.85 0.00 -15.61
C THR A 55 -4.65 0.66 -14.92
N LEU A 56 -3.46 0.60 -15.54
CA LEU A 56 -2.25 1.19 -14.98
C LEU A 56 -2.26 2.73 -14.99
N LEU A 57 -3.06 3.34 -15.87
CA LEU A 57 -3.24 4.80 -15.87
C LEU A 57 -3.87 5.33 -14.58
N ALA A 58 -4.57 4.49 -13.80
CA ALA A 58 -5.07 4.87 -12.50
C ALA A 58 -3.94 5.27 -11.52
N ILE A 59 -2.75 4.67 -11.65
CA ILE A 59 -1.60 4.89 -10.74
C ILE A 59 -1.12 6.35 -10.76
N PRO A 60 -0.76 6.96 -11.92
CA PRO A 60 -0.36 8.35 -11.98
C PRO A 60 -1.40 9.31 -11.41
N PHE A 61 -2.69 9.06 -11.68
CA PHE A 61 -3.77 9.91 -11.18
C PHE A 61 -3.97 9.79 -9.68
N PHE A 62 -3.92 8.58 -9.09
CA PHE A 62 -3.98 8.42 -7.63
C PHE A 62 -2.76 9.05 -6.94
N LEU A 63 -1.55 8.90 -7.50
CA LEU A 63 -0.35 9.55 -6.98
C LEU A 63 -0.48 11.07 -7.01
N LEU A 64 -1.01 11.62 -8.10
CA LEU A 64 -1.25 13.05 -8.24
C LEU A 64 -2.30 13.54 -7.24
N ALA A 65 -3.42 12.82 -7.08
CA ALA A 65 -4.43 13.10 -6.08
C ALA A 65 -3.84 13.12 -4.67
N GLY A 66 -3.05 12.09 -4.32
CA GLY A 66 -2.35 11.99 -3.04
C GLY A 66 -1.36 13.14 -2.81
N ALA A 67 -0.61 13.56 -3.83
CA ALA A 67 0.31 14.68 -3.77
C ALA A 67 -0.41 16.01 -3.48
N PHE A 68 -1.53 16.28 -4.15
CA PHE A 68 -2.36 17.45 -3.86
C PHE A 68 -2.95 17.41 -2.45
N MET A 69 -3.41 16.25 -1.98
CA MET A 69 -3.96 16.09 -0.64
C MET A 69 -2.90 16.26 0.46
N THR A 70 -1.69 15.76 0.23
CA THR A 70 -0.56 15.90 1.15
C THR A 70 -0.14 17.37 1.29
N THR A 71 0.07 18.04 0.16
CA THR A 71 0.50 19.44 0.11
C THR A 71 -0.63 20.39 0.53
N GLY A 72 -1.89 20.04 0.23
CA GLY A 72 -3.09 20.83 0.52
C GLY A 72 -3.56 20.81 1.98
N GLY A 73 -2.72 20.38 2.94
CA GLY A 73 -3.03 20.46 4.37
C GLY A 73 -4.19 19.60 4.85
N VAL A 74 -4.62 18.62 4.06
CA VAL A 74 -5.71 17.71 4.42
C VAL A 74 -5.36 16.86 5.64
N ALA A 75 -4.11 16.37 5.72
CA ALA A 75 -3.63 15.56 6.84
C ALA A 75 -3.83 16.27 8.20
N ARG A 76 -3.53 17.57 8.28
CA ARG A 76 -3.77 18.36 9.50
C ARG A 76 -5.24 18.36 9.90
N ARG A 77 -6.15 18.57 8.96
CA ARG A 77 -7.60 18.62 9.20
C ARG A 77 -8.16 17.27 9.63
N LEU A 78 -7.66 16.20 9.07
CA LEU A 78 -8.01 14.83 9.48
C LEU A 78 -7.49 14.50 10.88
N ILE A 79 -6.29 14.93 11.23
CA ILE A 79 -5.72 14.77 12.57
C ILE A 79 -6.53 15.57 13.60
N ASP A 80 -6.87 16.82 13.29
CA ASP A 80 -7.68 17.66 14.16
C ASP A 80 -9.06 17.05 14.40
N PHE A 81 -9.70 16.52 13.37
CA PHE A 81 -10.99 15.83 13.48
C PHE A 81 -10.86 14.52 14.26
N ALA A 82 -9.87 13.69 13.97
CA ALA A 82 -9.61 12.45 14.68
C ALA A 82 -9.35 12.70 16.18
N ASN A 83 -8.57 13.72 16.51
CA ASN A 83 -8.33 14.12 17.90
C ASN A 83 -9.58 14.65 18.58
N ALA A 84 -10.48 15.36 17.88
CA ALA A 84 -11.76 15.77 18.41
C ALA A 84 -12.68 14.58 18.71
N CYS A 85 -12.60 13.51 17.91
CA CYS A 85 -13.38 12.28 18.12
C CYS A 85 -12.88 11.45 19.30
N VAL A 86 -11.57 11.17 19.37
CA VAL A 86 -10.99 10.16 20.28
C VAL A 86 -9.94 10.71 21.25
N GLY A 87 -9.58 11.98 21.17
CA GLY A 87 -8.50 12.57 21.97
C GLY A 87 -8.73 12.53 23.48
N HIS A 88 -10.00 12.47 23.92
CA HIS A 88 -10.40 12.41 25.32
C HIS A 88 -10.18 11.04 25.99
N ILE A 89 -9.84 10.01 25.20
CA ILE A 89 -9.54 8.68 25.70
C ILE A 89 -8.06 8.63 26.13
N ARG A 90 -7.68 7.78 27.09
CA ARG A 90 -6.26 7.56 27.42
C ARG A 90 -5.52 7.05 26.19
N GLY A 91 -4.40 7.68 25.86
CA GLY A 91 -3.72 7.42 24.59
C GLY A 91 -4.40 8.02 23.34
N GLY A 92 -5.38 8.89 23.54
CA GLY A 92 -6.26 9.41 22.50
C GLY A 92 -5.57 10.11 21.35
N LEU A 93 -4.43 10.78 21.60
CA LEU A 93 -3.63 11.38 20.51
C LEU A 93 -3.00 10.31 19.60
N ALA A 94 -2.57 9.20 20.16
CA ALA A 94 -2.02 8.09 19.38
C ALA A 94 -3.12 7.30 18.65
N ILE A 95 -4.26 7.09 19.31
CA ILE A 95 -5.47 6.52 18.68
C ILE A 95 -5.96 7.44 17.56
N GLY A 96 -5.98 8.75 17.79
CA GLY A 96 -6.30 9.75 16.79
C GLY A 96 -5.34 9.76 15.60
N ALA A 97 -4.05 9.51 15.85
CA ALA A 97 -3.07 9.35 14.77
C ALA A 97 -3.37 8.11 13.90
N VAL A 98 -3.76 6.96 14.50
CA VAL A 98 -4.18 5.78 13.73
C VAL A 98 -5.44 6.08 12.92
N LEU A 99 -6.45 6.70 13.53
CA LEU A 99 -7.68 7.09 12.83
C LEU A 99 -7.37 8.06 11.69
N ALA A 100 -6.48 9.04 11.91
CA ALA A 100 -6.04 9.95 10.86
C ALA A 100 -5.28 9.23 9.74
N CYS A 101 -4.42 8.22 10.07
CA CYS A 101 -3.78 7.37 9.07
C CYS A 101 -4.80 6.59 8.25
N MET A 102 -5.83 6.00 8.87
CA MET A 102 -6.92 5.30 8.16
C MET A 102 -7.64 6.22 7.18
N LEU A 103 -8.03 7.40 7.64
CA LEU A 103 -8.73 8.38 6.81
C LEU A 103 -7.84 8.94 5.70
N PHE A 104 -6.56 9.18 5.98
CA PHE A 104 -5.61 9.67 4.99
C PHE A 104 -5.17 8.59 4.01
N ALA A 105 -5.11 7.32 4.43
CA ALA A 105 -4.87 6.16 3.60
C ALA A 105 -5.84 6.11 2.42
N ALA A 106 -7.13 6.30 2.70
CA ALA A 106 -8.20 6.35 1.71
C ALA A 106 -8.11 7.54 0.73
N LEU A 107 -7.12 8.42 0.89
CA LEU A 107 -6.88 9.55 0.00
C LEU A 107 -5.56 9.43 -0.76
N SER A 108 -4.54 8.84 -0.14
CA SER A 108 -3.17 8.81 -0.67
C SER A 108 -2.84 7.53 -1.44
N GLY A 109 -3.44 6.41 -1.08
CA GLY A 109 -3.14 5.09 -1.64
C GLY A 109 -1.68 4.62 -1.45
N SER A 110 -0.91 5.32 -0.59
CA SER A 110 0.52 5.12 -0.40
C SER A 110 0.91 5.14 1.08
N SER A 111 1.59 4.10 1.52
CA SER A 111 2.04 3.95 2.90
C SER A 111 3.09 5.00 3.30
N PRO A 112 4.20 5.19 2.55
CA PRO A 112 5.20 6.20 2.89
C PRO A 112 4.63 7.63 2.88
N ALA A 113 3.70 7.95 1.97
CA ALA A 113 3.04 9.24 1.94
C ALA A 113 2.18 9.46 3.19
N THR A 114 1.47 8.42 3.66
CA THR A 114 0.68 8.47 4.89
C THR A 114 1.56 8.71 6.12
N VAL A 115 2.69 7.98 6.23
CA VAL A 115 3.67 8.18 7.32
C VAL A 115 4.23 9.61 7.30
N ALA A 116 4.60 10.11 6.14
CA ALA A 116 5.16 11.46 6.03
C ALA A 116 4.14 12.54 6.41
N ALA A 117 2.93 12.48 5.84
CA ALA A 117 1.90 13.50 6.04
C ALA A 117 1.33 13.51 7.46
N VAL A 118 0.92 12.34 7.97
CA VAL A 118 0.34 12.23 9.31
C VAL A 118 1.43 12.26 10.38
N GLY A 119 2.55 11.58 10.15
CA GLY A 119 3.64 11.45 11.12
C GLY A 119 4.27 12.77 11.50
N SER A 120 4.52 13.65 10.53
CA SER A 120 5.13 14.98 10.78
C SER A 120 4.31 15.83 11.77
N ILE A 121 2.99 15.71 11.76
CA ILE A 121 2.09 16.48 12.60
C ILE A 121 1.75 15.73 13.88
N ALA A 122 1.35 14.45 13.77
CA ALA A 122 0.86 13.68 14.90
C ALA A 122 1.95 13.35 15.91
N ILE A 123 3.17 12.97 15.47
CA ILE A 123 4.28 12.67 16.37
C ILE A 123 4.70 13.92 17.14
N ALA A 124 4.83 15.05 16.44
CA ALA A 124 5.15 16.33 17.09
C ALA A 124 4.06 16.76 18.10
N GLY A 125 2.79 16.52 17.79
CA GLY A 125 1.67 16.76 18.70
C GLY A 125 1.70 15.88 19.94
N MET A 126 1.98 14.59 19.78
CA MET A 126 2.15 13.62 20.87
C MET A 126 3.31 14.01 21.79
N VAL A 127 4.48 14.35 21.24
CA VAL A 127 5.66 14.75 22.02
C VAL A 127 5.37 16.00 22.84
N ARG A 128 4.75 17.02 22.25
CA ARG A 128 4.34 18.24 22.97
C ARG A 128 3.34 17.98 24.11
N SER A 129 2.58 16.91 23.98
CA SER A 129 1.59 16.50 24.99
C SER A 129 2.16 15.50 26.02
N GLY A 130 3.49 15.29 26.05
CA GLY A 130 4.16 14.45 27.03
C GLY A 130 4.28 12.97 26.68
N TYR A 131 3.97 12.58 25.43
CA TYR A 131 4.20 11.20 24.98
C TYR A 131 5.68 10.97 24.62
N PRO A 132 6.25 9.79 24.90
CA PRO A 132 7.57 9.45 24.41
C PRO A 132 7.63 9.48 22.87
N GLN A 133 8.66 10.11 22.31
CA GLN A 133 8.82 10.19 20.84
C GLN A 133 8.83 8.81 20.17
N ALA A 134 9.55 7.84 20.77
CA ALA A 134 9.61 6.48 20.27
C ALA A 134 8.21 5.81 20.21
N PHE A 135 7.31 6.10 21.17
CA PHE A 135 5.96 5.59 21.16
C PHE A 135 5.16 6.11 19.96
N GLY A 136 5.20 7.43 19.73
CA GLY A 136 4.55 8.05 18.57
C GLY A 136 5.14 7.57 17.25
N ALA A 137 6.47 7.50 17.14
CA ALA A 137 7.17 7.01 15.97
C ALA A 137 6.77 5.57 15.63
N GLY A 138 6.82 4.66 16.61
CA GLY A 138 6.45 3.26 16.40
C GLY A 138 5.00 3.08 15.93
N ILE A 139 4.05 3.82 16.52
CA ILE A 139 2.64 3.76 16.14
C ILE A 139 2.44 4.27 14.72
N VAL A 140 2.96 5.45 14.39
CA VAL A 140 2.73 6.05 13.07
C VAL A 140 3.41 5.25 11.97
N THR A 141 4.60 4.70 12.22
CA THR A 141 5.29 3.79 11.27
C THR A 141 4.39 2.61 10.88
N ASN A 142 3.73 1.98 11.87
CA ASN A 142 2.84 0.84 11.63
C ASN A 142 1.46 1.29 11.10
N ALA A 143 0.85 2.31 11.68
CA ALA A 143 -0.45 2.80 11.21
C ALA A 143 -0.41 3.36 9.78
N GLY A 144 0.75 3.88 9.35
CA GLY A 144 0.94 4.35 7.99
C GLY A 144 0.85 3.24 6.94
N THR A 145 1.09 1.97 7.33
CA THR A 145 0.98 0.84 6.40
C THR A 145 -0.44 0.65 5.88
N LEU A 146 -1.46 1.06 6.66
CA LEU A 146 -2.85 1.09 6.21
C LEU A 146 -3.05 1.86 4.89
N GLY A 147 -2.08 2.70 4.50
CA GLY A 147 -2.06 3.43 3.23
C GLY A 147 -2.05 2.59 1.96
N ILE A 148 -1.75 1.30 2.05
CA ILE A 148 -1.82 0.37 0.91
C ILE A 148 -2.92 -0.69 1.07
N LEU A 149 -3.55 -0.80 2.24
CA LEU A 149 -4.64 -1.75 2.49
C LEU A 149 -6.02 -1.11 2.36
N ILE A 150 -6.18 0.11 2.89
CA ILE A 150 -7.44 0.85 2.76
C ILE A 150 -7.53 1.47 1.36
N PRO A 151 -8.59 1.17 0.58
CA PRO A 151 -8.73 1.69 -0.79
C PRO A 151 -8.98 3.22 -0.82
N PRO A 152 -8.56 3.87 -1.93
CA PRO A 152 -7.86 3.32 -3.08
C PRO A 152 -6.40 2.98 -2.78
N SER A 153 -5.88 1.91 -3.39
CA SER A 153 -4.52 1.44 -3.17
C SER A 153 -3.79 1.21 -4.49
N VAL A 154 -2.65 1.86 -4.67
CA VAL A 154 -1.79 1.66 -5.86
C VAL A 154 -1.34 0.21 -5.97
N VAL A 155 -1.01 -0.42 -4.84
CA VAL A 155 -0.54 -1.82 -4.77
C VAL A 155 -1.62 -2.80 -5.22
N MET A 156 -2.90 -2.54 -4.87
CA MET A 156 -4.04 -3.34 -5.35
C MET A 156 -4.27 -3.16 -6.85
N VAL A 157 -4.09 -1.95 -7.39
CA VAL A 157 -4.17 -1.70 -8.84
C VAL A 157 -3.10 -2.50 -9.58
N VAL A 158 -1.88 -2.54 -9.05
CA VAL A 158 -0.77 -3.32 -9.61
C VAL A 158 -1.07 -4.82 -9.60
N TYR A 159 -1.59 -5.35 -8.49
CA TYR A 159 -2.01 -6.75 -8.42
C TYR A 159 -3.11 -7.06 -9.44
N ALA A 160 -4.13 -6.21 -9.53
CA ALA A 160 -5.23 -6.36 -10.48
C ALA A 160 -4.72 -6.40 -11.93
N ALA A 161 -3.78 -5.53 -12.28
CA ALA A 161 -3.19 -5.49 -13.61
C ALA A 161 -2.34 -6.74 -13.91
N ALA A 162 -1.60 -7.26 -12.91
CA ALA A 162 -0.75 -8.43 -13.06
C ALA A 162 -1.52 -9.75 -13.15
N THR A 163 -2.76 -9.80 -12.61
CA THR A 163 -3.57 -11.01 -12.50
C THR A 163 -4.91 -10.93 -13.26
N GLU A 164 -5.13 -9.82 -13.97
CA GLU A 164 -6.38 -9.54 -14.70
C GLU A 164 -7.64 -9.57 -13.81
N GLN A 165 -7.46 -9.22 -12.51
CA GLN A 165 -8.56 -9.18 -11.55
C GLN A 165 -9.21 -7.80 -11.48
N SER A 166 -10.45 -7.75 -10.97
CA SER A 166 -11.18 -6.50 -10.78
C SER A 166 -10.56 -5.63 -9.69
N VAL A 167 -10.10 -4.42 -10.05
CA VAL A 167 -9.64 -3.40 -9.09
C VAL A 167 -10.75 -3.03 -8.10
N GLY A 168 -11.99 -2.87 -8.59
CA GLY A 168 -13.14 -2.55 -7.74
C GLY A 168 -13.38 -3.63 -6.68
N LYS A 169 -13.32 -4.91 -7.06
CA LYS A 169 -13.49 -6.04 -6.14
C LYS A 169 -12.36 -6.09 -5.09
N LEU A 170 -11.12 -5.85 -5.49
CA LEU A 170 -9.98 -5.74 -4.57
C LEU A 170 -10.13 -4.57 -3.58
N PHE A 171 -10.60 -3.42 -4.06
CA PHE A 171 -10.85 -2.28 -3.20
C PHE A 171 -11.92 -2.60 -2.15
N VAL A 172 -13.04 -3.23 -2.54
CA VAL A 172 -14.06 -3.68 -1.58
C VAL A 172 -13.47 -4.67 -0.57
N ALA A 173 -12.66 -5.62 -1.05
CA ALA A 173 -12.04 -6.64 -0.22
C ALA A 173 -11.05 -6.08 0.82
N GLY A 174 -10.43 -4.94 0.54
CA GLY A 174 -9.49 -4.27 1.46
C GLY A 174 -10.16 -3.46 2.58
N VAL A 175 -11.44 -3.12 2.47
CA VAL A 175 -12.14 -2.24 3.44
C VAL A 175 -12.21 -2.89 4.82
N ILE A 176 -12.75 -4.10 4.92
CA ILE A 176 -12.91 -4.80 6.22
C ILE A 176 -11.54 -5.07 6.85
N PRO A 177 -10.55 -5.67 6.15
CA PRO A 177 -9.22 -5.86 6.72
C PRO A 177 -8.58 -4.57 7.22
N GLY A 178 -8.66 -3.48 6.45
CA GLY A 178 -8.09 -2.19 6.84
C GLY A 178 -8.75 -1.61 8.09
N ILE A 179 -10.07 -1.69 8.21
CA ILE A 179 -10.80 -1.26 9.41
C ILE A 179 -10.43 -2.14 10.61
N LEU A 180 -10.39 -3.46 10.45
CA LEU A 180 -10.07 -4.38 11.53
C LEU A 180 -8.65 -4.18 12.04
N LEU A 181 -7.67 -4.01 11.15
CA LEU A 181 -6.29 -3.75 11.53
C LEU A 181 -6.15 -2.40 12.26
N GLY A 182 -6.81 -1.35 11.74
CA GLY A 182 -6.85 -0.05 12.40
C GLY A 182 -7.47 -0.11 13.79
N LEU A 183 -8.59 -0.80 13.95
CA LEU A 183 -9.22 -1.03 15.26
C LEU A 183 -8.33 -1.84 16.21
N ALA A 184 -7.68 -2.89 15.71
CA ALA A 184 -6.75 -3.70 16.51
C ALA A 184 -5.59 -2.86 17.03
N LEU A 185 -5.00 -1.99 16.17
CA LEU A 185 -3.98 -1.03 16.59
C LEU A 185 -4.51 -0.06 17.66
N MET A 186 -5.71 0.51 17.47
CA MET A 186 -6.29 1.43 18.44
C MET A 186 -6.53 0.75 19.80
N VAL A 187 -7.03 -0.48 19.82
CA VAL A 187 -7.23 -1.27 21.04
C VAL A 187 -5.89 -1.56 21.73
N ALA A 188 -4.89 -1.98 20.98
CA ALA A 188 -3.55 -2.23 21.52
C ALA A 188 -2.92 -0.97 22.13
N ILE A 189 -3.07 0.18 21.43
CA ILE A 189 -2.62 1.49 21.92
C ILE A 189 -3.33 1.85 23.22
N TYR A 190 -4.64 1.67 23.29
CA TYR A 190 -5.42 1.94 24.51
C TYR A 190 -4.91 1.13 25.69
N ILE A 191 -4.70 -0.18 25.50
CA ILE A 191 -4.19 -1.06 26.55
C ILE A 191 -2.82 -0.59 27.07
N VAL A 192 -1.90 -0.25 26.14
CA VAL A 192 -0.56 0.24 26.50
C VAL A 192 -0.64 1.62 27.17
N ALA A 193 -1.52 2.50 26.67
CA ALA A 193 -1.70 3.84 27.22
C ALA A 193 -2.24 3.82 28.66
N VAL A 194 -3.18 2.93 28.95
CA VAL A 194 -3.68 2.72 30.32
C VAL A 194 -2.57 2.21 31.24
N LYS A 195 -1.80 1.20 30.80
CA LYS A 195 -0.69 0.64 31.59
C LYS A 195 0.43 1.66 31.87
N LYS A 196 0.70 2.54 30.90
CA LYS A 196 1.75 3.58 31.01
C LYS A 196 1.24 4.91 31.54
N ASN A 197 -0.03 5.02 31.94
CA ASN A 197 -0.67 6.25 32.40
C ASN A 197 -0.43 7.45 31.44
N LEU A 198 -0.57 7.21 30.12
CA LEU A 198 -0.40 8.28 29.13
C LEU A 198 -1.52 9.32 29.25
N PRO A 199 -1.22 10.60 28.98
CA PRO A 199 -2.18 11.68 29.14
C PRO A 199 -3.34 11.55 28.14
N ALA A 200 -4.51 12.08 28.53
CA ALA A 200 -5.68 12.25 27.67
C ALA A 200 -5.94 13.76 27.49
N MET A 201 -6.53 14.13 26.37
CA MET A 201 -6.99 15.50 26.14
C MET A 201 -8.36 15.73 26.79
N PRO A 202 -8.73 16.98 27.08
CA PRO A 202 -10.11 17.29 27.47
C PRO A 202 -11.07 16.93 26.32
N ARG A 203 -12.31 16.61 26.67
CA ARG A 203 -13.34 16.31 25.66
C ARG A 203 -13.59 17.54 24.78
N ALA A 204 -13.59 17.33 23.46
CA ALA A 204 -13.96 18.35 22.52
C ALA A 204 -15.44 18.77 22.72
N SER A 205 -15.72 20.05 22.67
CA SER A 205 -17.11 20.55 22.66
C SER A 205 -17.79 20.13 21.34
N LEU A 206 -19.13 20.05 21.35
CA LEU A 206 -19.90 19.74 20.13
C LEU A 206 -19.61 20.76 19.02
N ARG A 207 -19.43 22.04 19.38
CA ARG A 207 -19.03 23.08 18.41
C ARG A 207 -17.67 22.81 17.79
N GLN A 208 -16.70 22.35 18.59
CA GLN A 208 -15.35 22.03 18.13
C GLN A 208 -15.36 20.77 17.23
N TRP A 209 -16.13 19.73 17.63
CA TRP A 209 -16.30 18.52 16.84
C TRP A 209 -16.94 18.82 15.47
N LEU A 210 -18.02 19.59 15.43
CA LEU A 210 -18.67 20.01 14.19
C LEU A 210 -17.75 20.88 13.31
N SER A 211 -17.01 21.80 13.92
CA SER A 211 -16.06 22.66 13.20
C SER A 211 -14.93 21.88 12.54
N THR A 212 -14.31 20.95 13.27
CA THR A 212 -13.24 20.10 12.72
C THR A 212 -13.78 19.11 11.68
N GLY A 213 -14.95 18.54 11.93
CA GLY A 213 -15.63 17.67 10.97
C GLY A 213 -15.97 18.38 9.65
N ARG A 214 -16.49 19.61 9.71
CA ARG A 214 -16.75 20.42 8.50
C ARG A 214 -15.46 20.71 7.72
N LYS A 215 -14.35 20.95 8.41
CA LYS A 215 -13.06 21.18 7.76
C LYS A 215 -12.49 19.89 7.14
N ALA A 216 -12.70 18.74 7.77
CA ALA A 216 -12.26 17.44 7.25
C ALA A 216 -13.16 16.92 6.12
N LEU A 217 -14.43 17.36 6.07
CA LEU A 217 -15.47 16.85 5.16
C LEU A 217 -15.04 16.83 3.69
N TRP A 218 -14.40 17.90 3.23
CA TRP A 218 -13.96 18.00 1.84
C TRP A 218 -12.91 16.93 1.47
N GLY A 219 -11.99 16.60 2.40
CA GLY A 219 -11.09 15.47 2.20
C GLY A 219 -11.85 14.14 2.21
N LEU A 220 -12.76 13.94 3.17
CA LEU A 220 -13.54 12.70 3.28
C LEU A 220 -14.47 12.46 2.09
N LEU A 221 -15.01 13.54 1.48
CA LEU A 221 -15.83 13.43 0.27
C LEU A 221 -15.07 12.80 -0.90
N LEU A 222 -13.76 12.97 -0.98
CA LEU A 222 -12.95 12.31 -2.01
C LEU A 222 -13.11 10.78 -1.96
N MET A 223 -13.04 10.20 -0.76
CA MET A 223 -13.25 8.76 -0.58
C MET A 223 -14.64 8.33 -1.06
N VAL A 224 -15.67 9.12 -0.72
CA VAL A 224 -17.04 8.85 -1.17
C VAL A 224 -17.16 8.95 -2.69
N ILE A 225 -16.52 9.94 -3.31
CA ILE A 225 -16.50 10.11 -4.79
C ILE A 225 -15.84 8.90 -5.45
N ILE A 226 -14.67 8.47 -4.98
CA ILE A 226 -13.93 7.37 -5.58
C ILE A 226 -14.71 6.05 -5.39
N LEU A 227 -14.95 5.66 -4.14
CA LEU A 227 -15.57 4.37 -3.85
C LEU A 227 -17.03 4.34 -4.30
N GLY A 228 -17.78 5.40 -4.05
CA GLY A 228 -19.17 5.53 -4.48
C GLY A 228 -19.31 5.51 -6.00
N GLY A 229 -18.41 6.19 -6.72
CA GLY A 229 -18.38 6.21 -8.18
C GLY A 229 -18.06 4.85 -8.80
N ILE A 230 -17.08 4.13 -8.23
CA ILE A 230 -16.71 2.78 -8.68
C ILE A 230 -17.83 1.77 -8.36
N TYR A 231 -18.38 1.80 -7.14
CA TYR A 231 -19.39 0.81 -6.72
C TYR A 231 -20.76 1.03 -7.33
N SER A 232 -21.11 2.27 -7.68
CA SER A 232 -22.32 2.54 -8.45
C SER A 232 -22.21 2.19 -9.94
N GLY A 233 -21.00 1.79 -10.41
CA GLY A 233 -20.74 1.55 -11.83
C GLY A 233 -20.67 2.83 -12.68
N MET A 234 -20.65 4.00 -12.03
CA MET A 234 -20.58 5.29 -12.73
C MET A 234 -19.19 5.57 -13.29
N PHE A 235 -18.15 5.11 -12.60
CA PHE A 235 -16.76 5.29 -12.98
C PHE A 235 -16.00 3.96 -13.00
N THR A 236 -15.14 3.79 -13.98
CA THR A 236 -14.04 2.82 -13.92
C THR A 236 -13.02 3.28 -12.87
N PRO A 237 -12.16 2.40 -12.34
CA PRO A 237 -11.10 2.80 -11.41
C PRO A 237 -10.19 3.90 -11.94
N THR A 238 -9.89 3.90 -13.25
CA THR A 238 -9.06 4.92 -13.91
C THR A 238 -9.77 6.26 -13.97
N GLU A 239 -11.05 6.28 -14.34
CA GLU A 239 -11.86 7.51 -14.36
C GLU A 239 -12.03 8.07 -12.95
N ALA A 240 -12.28 7.22 -11.96
CA ALA A 240 -12.35 7.62 -10.55
C ALA A 240 -11.03 8.26 -10.08
N ALA A 241 -9.88 7.71 -10.50
CA ALA A 241 -8.56 8.28 -10.18
C ALA A 241 -8.35 9.65 -10.83
N ALA A 242 -8.78 9.82 -12.09
CA ALA A 242 -8.69 11.11 -12.78
C ALA A 242 -9.59 12.17 -12.10
N VAL A 243 -10.84 11.81 -11.76
CA VAL A 243 -11.76 12.67 -11.00
C VAL A 243 -11.15 13.02 -9.64
N ALA A 244 -10.54 12.06 -8.97
CA ALA A 244 -9.85 12.26 -7.69
C ALA A 244 -8.72 13.30 -7.81
N ALA A 245 -7.89 13.23 -8.85
CA ALA A 245 -6.79 14.18 -9.07
C ALA A 245 -7.32 15.62 -9.26
N VAL A 246 -8.34 15.78 -10.11
CA VAL A 246 -8.97 17.10 -10.37
C VAL A 246 -9.64 17.64 -9.10
N TYR A 247 -10.41 16.82 -8.40
CA TYR A 247 -11.07 17.19 -7.16
C TYR A 247 -10.04 17.60 -6.09
N SER A 248 -8.98 16.83 -5.92
CA SER A 248 -7.90 17.09 -4.94
C SER A 248 -7.22 18.43 -5.22
N ALA A 249 -6.90 18.72 -6.49
CA ALA A 249 -6.33 20.00 -6.90
C ALA A 249 -7.29 21.14 -6.58
N PHE A 250 -8.58 20.99 -6.92
CA PHE A 250 -9.60 22.00 -6.63
C PHE A 250 -9.72 22.30 -5.14
N ILE A 251 -9.78 21.26 -4.30
CA ILE A 251 -9.88 21.44 -2.85
C ILE A 251 -8.63 22.11 -2.28
N ALA A 252 -7.44 21.68 -2.67
CA ALA A 252 -6.18 22.25 -2.19
C ALA A 252 -6.02 23.75 -2.52
N ILE A 253 -6.44 24.14 -3.72
CA ILE A 253 -6.23 25.52 -4.24
C ILE A 253 -7.37 26.44 -3.80
N PHE A 254 -8.62 26.04 -4.00
CA PHE A 254 -9.77 26.97 -3.89
C PHE A 254 -10.50 26.87 -2.55
N VAL A 255 -10.60 25.67 -1.97
CA VAL A 255 -11.33 25.46 -0.72
C VAL A 255 -10.44 25.65 0.49
N TYR A 256 -9.33 24.93 0.55
CA TYR A 256 -8.39 25.02 1.67
C TYR A 256 -7.40 26.17 1.53
N LYS A 257 -7.06 26.53 0.30
CA LYS A 257 -6.14 27.64 -0.02
C LYS A 257 -4.74 27.45 0.59
N ASP A 258 -4.38 26.20 0.84
CA ASP A 258 -3.05 25.84 1.37
C ASP A 258 -2.03 25.67 0.25
N LEU A 259 -2.49 25.57 -1.01
CA LEU A 259 -1.67 25.50 -2.20
C LEU A 259 -1.94 26.69 -3.12
N THR A 260 -0.91 27.40 -3.50
CA THR A 260 -1.00 28.49 -4.49
C THR A 260 -0.86 27.95 -5.90
N ILE A 261 -1.47 28.61 -6.90
CA ILE A 261 -1.38 28.21 -8.32
C ILE A 261 0.09 28.14 -8.77
N LYS A 262 0.96 28.97 -8.24
CA LYS A 262 2.42 28.97 -8.54
C LYS A 262 3.14 27.69 -8.09
N GLN A 263 2.61 27.00 -7.09
CA GLN A 263 3.17 25.75 -6.56
C GLN A 263 2.66 24.50 -7.28
N VAL A 264 1.55 24.61 -8.04
CA VAL A 264 0.95 23.49 -8.76
C VAL A 264 1.95 22.79 -9.71
N PRO A 265 2.76 23.50 -10.52
CA PRO A 265 3.75 22.84 -11.37
C PRO A 265 4.75 21.97 -10.59
N GLN A 266 5.14 22.40 -9.39
CA GLN A 266 6.05 21.63 -8.52
C GLN A 266 5.40 20.35 -8.05
N VAL A 267 4.13 20.39 -7.61
CA VAL A 267 3.37 19.19 -7.18
C VAL A 267 3.21 18.20 -8.33
N ILE A 268 2.88 18.70 -9.53
CA ILE A 268 2.77 17.86 -10.74
C ILE A 268 4.13 17.24 -11.08
N LEU A 269 5.22 18.01 -11.02
CA LEU A 269 6.56 17.52 -11.32
C LEU A 269 7.00 16.41 -10.35
N GLU A 270 6.77 16.59 -9.05
CA GLU A 270 7.13 15.60 -8.02
C GLU A 270 6.29 14.34 -8.15
N SER A 271 4.99 14.47 -8.35
CA SER A 271 4.09 13.34 -8.63
C SER A 271 4.46 12.63 -9.93
N GLY A 272 4.80 13.40 -10.98
CA GLY A 272 5.25 12.86 -12.27
C GLY A 272 6.52 12.03 -12.15
N LYS A 273 7.51 12.48 -11.37
CA LYS A 273 8.74 11.69 -11.11
C LYS A 273 8.43 10.35 -10.47
N LEU A 274 7.55 10.32 -9.46
CA LEU A 274 7.11 9.07 -8.82
C LEU A 274 6.35 8.18 -9.79
N SER A 275 5.46 8.75 -10.59
CA SER A 275 4.71 8.03 -11.62
C SER A 275 5.62 7.39 -12.66
N ILE A 276 6.60 8.13 -13.18
CA ILE A 276 7.59 7.62 -14.13
C ILE A 276 8.39 6.47 -13.52
N MET A 277 8.86 6.63 -12.29
CA MET A 277 9.61 5.58 -11.58
C MET A 277 8.78 4.30 -11.45
N LEU A 278 7.53 4.39 -10.99
CA LEU A 278 6.67 3.23 -10.82
C LEU A 278 6.29 2.60 -12.17
N MET A 279 5.91 3.39 -13.17
CA MET A 279 5.57 2.88 -14.50
C MET A 279 6.78 2.18 -15.15
N PHE A 280 7.99 2.69 -14.93
CA PHE A 280 9.21 2.04 -15.42
C PHE A 280 9.49 0.71 -14.71
N ILE A 281 9.25 0.63 -13.39
CA ILE A 281 9.31 -0.64 -12.65
C ILE A 281 8.28 -1.62 -13.22
N ILE A 282 7.03 -1.18 -13.41
CA ILE A 282 5.93 -1.99 -13.91
C ILE A 282 6.25 -2.55 -15.30
N ALA A 283 6.69 -1.71 -16.23
CA ALA A 283 7.00 -2.13 -17.59
C ALA A 283 8.09 -3.22 -17.62
N ASN A 284 9.17 -3.04 -16.85
CA ASN A 284 10.25 -4.03 -16.77
C ASN A 284 9.83 -5.30 -16.02
N ALA A 285 8.98 -5.19 -14.99
CA ALA A 285 8.45 -6.34 -14.27
C ALA A 285 7.47 -7.15 -15.12
N MET A 286 6.64 -6.50 -15.95
CA MET A 286 5.77 -7.19 -16.90
C MET A 286 6.58 -7.89 -18.02
N LEU A 287 7.69 -7.28 -18.45
CA LEU A 287 8.63 -7.97 -19.33
C LEU A 287 9.21 -9.23 -18.66
N PHE A 288 9.64 -9.12 -17.40
CA PHE A 288 10.12 -10.25 -16.61
C PHE A 288 9.04 -11.33 -16.48
N ALA A 289 7.80 -10.95 -16.17
CA ALA A 289 6.66 -11.87 -16.09
C ALA A 289 6.35 -12.55 -17.44
N HIS A 290 6.54 -11.86 -18.56
CA HIS A 290 6.41 -12.44 -19.89
C HIS A 290 7.44 -13.57 -20.10
N VAL A 291 8.70 -13.37 -19.70
CA VAL A 291 9.73 -14.44 -19.75
C VAL A 291 9.30 -15.65 -18.92
N LEU A 292 8.80 -15.41 -17.69
CA LEU A 292 8.33 -16.49 -16.82
C LEU A 292 7.23 -17.31 -17.46
N THR A 293 6.29 -16.65 -18.14
CA THR A 293 5.14 -17.33 -18.81
C THR A 293 5.57 -18.06 -20.09
N THR A 294 6.44 -17.46 -20.90
CA THR A 294 7.00 -18.08 -22.12
C THR A 294 7.78 -19.35 -21.79
N GLU A 295 8.57 -19.33 -20.71
CA GLU A 295 9.31 -20.48 -20.21
C GLU A 295 8.45 -21.47 -19.40
N GLN A 296 7.12 -21.24 -19.32
CA GLN A 296 6.15 -22.09 -18.60
C GLN A 296 6.48 -22.32 -17.13
N ILE A 297 7.18 -21.36 -16.48
CA ILE A 297 7.65 -21.48 -15.09
C ILE A 297 6.48 -21.64 -14.11
N PRO A 298 5.39 -20.83 -14.19
CA PRO A 298 4.24 -20.99 -13.32
C PRO A 298 3.63 -22.39 -13.41
N GLN A 299 3.50 -22.94 -14.62
CA GLN A 299 2.95 -24.27 -14.88
C GLN A 299 3.83 -25.39 -14.29
N GLN A 300 5.15 -25.28 -14.43
CA GLN A 300 6.10 -26.24 -13.86
C GLN A 300 6.05 -26.23 -12.33
N ILE A 301 5.99 -25.04 -11.71
CA ILE A 301 5.88 -24.92 -10.25
C ILE A 301 4.52 -25.44 -9.78
N THR A 302 3.42 -25.15 -10.49
CA THR A 302 2.09 -25.66 -10.17
C THR A 302 2.07 -27.18 -10.19
N ALA A 303 2.60 -27.80 -11.25
CA ALA A 303 2.68 -29.27 -11.36
C ALA A 303 3.48 -29.87 -10.19
N TRP A 304 4.61 -29.28 -9.84
CA TRP A 304 5.42 -29.73 -8.72
C TRP A 304 4.70 -29.56 -7.35
N VAL A 305 4.00 -28.47 -7.13
CA VAL A 305 3.21 -28.22 -5.91
C VAL A 305 2.07 -29.23 -5.77
N VAL A 306 1.38 -29.55 -6.90
CA VAL A 306 0.31 -30.54 -6.94
C VAL A 306 0.88 -31.96 -6.71
N GLU A 307 2.02 -32.30 -7.31
CA GLU A 307 2.70 -33.60 -7.12
C GLU A 307 3.12 -33.79 -5.65
N LEU A 308 3.57 -32.75 -4.99
CA LEU A 308 3.89 -32.76 -3.55
C LEU A 308 2.64 -32.93 -2.64
N GLY A 309 1.43 -32.83 -3.18
CA GLY A 309 0.18 -32.93 -2.45
C GLY A 309 -0.01 -31.83 -1.39
N LEU A 310 0.56 -30.63 -1.64
CA LEU A 310 0.45 -29.51 -0.71
C LEU A 310 -1.02 -29.10 -0.54
N GLN A 311 -1.42 -28.99 0.71
CA GLN A 311 -2.73 -28.44 1.07
C GLN A 311 -2.75 -26.92 0.92
N PRO A 312 -3.90 -26.27 0.63
CA PRO A 312 -4.00 -24.81 0.48
C PRO A 312 -3.36 -24.02 1.62
N TRP A 313 -3.55 -24.47 2.88
CA TRP A 313 -2.98 -23.79 4.05
C TRP A 313 -1.45 -23.84 4.11
N GLN A 314 -0.84 -24.95 3.63
CA GLN A 314 0.62 -25.10 3.57
C GLN A 314 1.21 -24.18 2.49
N PHE A 315 0.55 -24.13 1.33
CA PHE A 315 0.93 -23.20 0.27
C PHE A 315 0.89 -21.75 0.75
N LEU A 316 -0.19 -21.32 1.41
CA LEU A 316 -0.31 -19.97 1.95
C LEU A 316 0.75 -19.66 3.01
N LEU A 317 1.16 -20.65 3.82
CA LEU A 317 2.26 -20.49 4.77
C LEU A 317 3.58 -20.18 4.03
N VAL A 318 3.90 -20.96 3.01
CA VAL A 318 5.11 -20.75 2.19
C VAL A 318 5.05 -19.40 1.49
N VAL A 319 3.91 -19.05 0.92
CA VAL A 319 3.66 -17.75 0.28
C VAL A 319 3.95 -16.61 1.25
N ASN A 320 3.41 -16.66 2.46
CA ASN A 320 3.67 -15.62 3.48
C ASN A 320 5.16 -15.48 3.79
N ILE A 321 5.89 -16.59 3.97
CA ILE A 321 7.32 -16.54 4.26
C ILE A 321 8.09 -15.89 3.09
N VAL A 322 7.81 -16.31 1.86
CA VAL A 322 8.45 -15.76 0.66
C VAL A 322 8.16 -14.26 0.52
N LEU A 323 6.89 -13.88 0.70
CA LEU A 323 6.46 -12.48 0.57
C LEU A 323 7.04 -11.59 1.69
N LEU A 324 7.12 -12.06 2.93
CA LEU A 324 7.75 -11.33 4.03
C LEU A 324 9.24 -11.09 3.76
N ILE A 325 9.94 -12.12 3.27
CA ILE A 325 11.36 -11.97 2.89
C ILE A 325 11.49 -10.99 1.74
N ALA A 326 10.76 -11.18 0.63
CA ALA A 326 10.84 -10.30 -0.53
C ALA A 326 10.47 -8.85 -0.19
N GLY A 327 9.39 -8.64 0.58
CA GLY A 327 8.91 -7.32 0.98
C GLY A 327 9.86 -6.56 1.90
N ALA A 328 10.74 -7.24 2.65
CA ALA A 328 11.76 -6.60 3.45
C ALA A 328 12.88 -5.94 2.62
N PHE A 329 13.09 -6.40 1.37
CA PHE A 329 14.16 -5.91 0.48
C PHE A 329 13.64 -5.02 -0.65
N MET A 330 12.40 -5.22 -1.10
CA MET A 330 11.89 -4.66 -2.33
C MET A 330 10.64 -3.81 -2.09
N GLU A 331 10.40 -2.91 -3.02
CA GLU A 331 9.17 -2.10 -3.06
C GLU A 331 7.94 -3.00 -3.35
N PRO A 332 6.78 -2.77 -2.69
CA PRO A 332 5.58 -3.59 -2.80
C PRO A 332 5.13 -3.90 -4.23
N SER A 333 5.08 -2.91 -5.11
CA SER A 333 4.60 -3.10 -6.48
C SER A 333 5.53 -4.01 -7.28
N ALA A 334 6.84 -3.94 -7.05
CA ALA A 334 7.82 -4.80 -7.69
C ALA A 334 7.67 -6.26 -7.24
N VAL A 335 7.51 -6.50 -5.94
CA VAL A 335 7.28 -7.85 -5.39
C VAL A 335 6.03 -8.47 -5.98
N ILE A 336 4.93 -7.72 -6.02
CA ILE A 336 3.66 -8.20 -6.56
C ILE A 336 3.79 -8.55 -8.05
N LEU A 337 4.41 -7.67 -8.84
CA LEU A 337 4.56 -7.91 -10.28
C LEU A 337 5.42 -9.11 -10.61
N ILE A 338 6.41 -9.43 -9.76
CA ILE A 338 7.26 -10.61 -9.94
C ILE A 338 6.55 -11.88 -9.48
N LEU A 339 5.92 -11.83 -8.30
CA LEU A 339 5.42 -13.03 -7.64
C LEU A 339 3.96 -13.34 -7.98
N ALA A 340 3.10 -12.34 -8.25
CA ALA A 340 1.70 -12.60 -8.53
C ALA A 340 1.51 -13.50 -9.78
N PRO A 341 2.20 -13.31 -10.91
CA PRO A 341 2.08 -14.19 -12.05
C PRO A 341 2.48 -15.65 -11.78
N ILE A 342 3.33 -15.87 -10.78
CA ILE A 342 3.76 -17.21 -10.36
C ILE A 342 2.76 -17.81 -9.36
N LEU A 343 2.38 -17.03 -8.35
CA LEU A 343 1.58 -17.52 -7.23
C LEU A 343 0.08 -17.67 -7.59
N PHE A 344 -0.42 -16.80 -8.46
CA PHE A 344 -1.83 -16.76 -8.84
C PHE A 344 -2.33 -18.07 -9.48
N PRO A 345 -1.67 -18.65 -10.51
CA PRO A 345 -2.13 -19.91 -11.12
C PRO A 345 -2.15 -21.06 -10.11
N ILE A 346 -1.12 -21.12 -9.23
CA ILE A 346 -1.02 -22.17 -8.20
C ILE A 346 -2.17 -22.02 -7.19
N ALA A 347 -2.46 -20.79 -6.77
CA ALA A 347 -3.54 -20.50 -5.82
C ALA A 347 -4.91 -20.89 -6.39
N VAL A 348 -5.16 -20.59 -7.67
CA VAL A 348 -6.40 -20.96 -8.36
C VAL A 348 -6.56 -22.48 -8.44
N GLU A 349 -5.50 -23.21 -8.80
CA GLU A 349 -5.50 -24.67 -8.85
C GLU A 349 -5.77 -25.31 -7.49
N LEU A 350 -5.26 -24.70 -6.41
CA LEU A 350 -5.52 -25.12 -5.04
C LEU A 350 -6.88 -24.63 -4.49
N GLY A 351 -7.72 -23.98 -5.29
CA GLY A 351 -9.04 -23.48 -4.91
C GLY A 351 -9.02 -22.26 -4.00
N ILE A 352 -7.93 -21.50 -3.98
CA ILE A 352 -7.81 -20.23 -3.23
C ILE A 352 -8.38 -19.10 -4.10
N ASP A 353 -9.29 -18.31 -3.52
CA ASP A 353 -9.89 -17.18 -4.24
C ASP A 353 -8.80 -16.13 -4.61
N PRO A 354 -8.75 -15.68 -5.88
CA PRO A 354 -7.78 -14.71 -6.37
C PRO A 354 -7.77 -13.38 -5.62
N ILE A 355 -8.94 -12.89 -5.22
CA ILE A 355 -9.07 -11.63 -4.49
C ILE A 355 -8.52 -11.79 -3.07
N HIS A 356 -8.80 -12.93 -2.44
CA HIS A 356 -8.25 -13.28 -1.13
C HIS A 356 -6.72 -13.34 -1.17
N LEU A 357 -6.13 -14.01 -2.17
CA LEU A 357 -4.67 -14.02 -2.38
C LEU A 357 -4.13 -12.59 -2.52
N GLY A 358 -4.79 -11.75 -3.30
CA GLY A 358 -4.40 -10.35 -3.49
C GLY A 358 -4.33 -9.58 -2.16
N ILE A 359 -5.33 -9.73 -1.30
CA ILE A 359 -5.33 -9.10 0.02
C ILE A 359 -4.22 -9.66 0.92
N ILE A 360 -3.98 -10.97 0.91
CA ILE A 360 -2.85 -11.58 1.63
C ILE A 360 -1.53 -10.98 1.16
N MET A 361 -1.32 -10.87 -0.15
CA MET A 361 -0.11 -10.25 -0.71
C MET A 361 0.05 -8.80 -0.27
N VAL A 362 -1.01 -8.00 -0.30
CA VAL A 362 -0.99 -6.59 0.16
C VAL A 362 -0.63 -6.50 1.65
N VAL A 363 -1.21 -7.33 2.52
CA VAL A 363 -0.88 -7.33 3.96
C VAL A 363 0.56 -7.75 4.22
N ASN A 364 1.11 -8.71 3.45
CA ASN A 364 2.54 -9.03 3.51
C ASN A 364 3.41 -7.82 3.13
N MET A 365 3.01 -7.07 2.09
CA MET A 365 3.73 -5.87 1.68
C MET A 365 3.67 -4.75 2.72
N GLU A 366 2.55 -4.61 3.45
CA GLU A 366 2.46 -3.72 4.61
C GLU A 366 3.55 -4.00 5.62
N ILE A 367 3.70 -5.28 5.99
CA ILE A 367 4.70 -5.74 6.96
C ILE A 367 6.11 -5.53 6.40
N GLY A 368 6.32 -5.80 5.11
CA GLY A 368 7.58 -5.53 4.42
C GLY A 368 8.06 -4.09 4.53
N LEU A 369 7.14 -3.12 4.39
CA LEU A 369 7.46 -1.68 4.51
C LEU A 369 7.98 -1.24 5.88
N ILE A 370 7.83 -2.06 6.91
CA ILE A 370 8.28 -1.78 8.29
C ILE A 370 9.29 -2.82 8.80
N THR A 371 9.72 -3.73 7.92
CA THR A 371 10.65 -4.81 8.28
C THR A 371 12.05 -4.51 7.74
N PRO A 372 13.12 -4.59 8.57
CA PRO A 372 14.48 -4.49 8.08
C PRO A 372 14.80 -5.60 7.05
N PRO A 373 15.75 -5.40 6.11
CA PRO A 373 16.79 -4.34 6.11
C PRO A 373 16.37 -3.02 5.47
N VAL A 374 15.41 -3.00 4.54
CA VAL A 374 14.99 -1.75 3.89
C VAL A 374 13.86 -1.08 4.66
N GLY A 375 12.63 -1.59 4.58
CA GLY A 375 11.49 -1.04 5.32
C GLY A 375 11.26 0.46 5.10
N LEU A 376 10.73 0.86 3.94
CA LEU A 376 10.62 2.28 3.53
C LEU A 376 10.01 3.19 4.61
N ASN A 377 9.00 2.72 5.34
CA ASN A 377 8.37 3.50 6.40
C ASN A 377 9.32 3.79 7.57
N LEU A 378 10.31 2.92 7.81
CA LEU A 378 11.32 3.15 8.86
C LEU A 378 12.19 4.36 8.50
N PHE A 379 12.58 4.49 7.23
CA PHE A 379 13.36 5.63 6.75
C PHE A 379 12.54 6.92 6.73
N VAL A 380 11.27 6.86 6.29
CA VAL A 380 10.38 8.02 6.30
C VAL A 380 10.16 8.50 7.74
N THR A 381 9.90 7.58 8.67
CA THR A 381 9.74 7.94 10.10
C THR A 381 11.03 8.51 10.68
N SER A 382 12.20 7.94 10.33
CA SER A 382 13.52 8.47 10.73
C SER A 382 13.69 9.91 10.25
N ALA A 383 13.40 10.20 8.99
CA ALA A 383 13.48 11.53 8.42
C ALA A 383 12.52 12.54 9.10
N VAL A 384 11.28 12.11 9.39
CA VAL A 384 10.27 12.96 10.03
C VAL A 384 10.58 13.26 11.49
N THR A 385 11.17 12.30 12.22
CA THR A 385 11.40 12.40 13.67
C THR A 385 12.79 12.83 14.05
N GLY A 386 13.77 12.72 13.15
CA GLY A 386 15.19 12.86 13.45
C GLY A 386 15.78 11.69 14.26
N MET A 387 15.00 10.63 14.53
CA MET A 387 15.50 9.43 15.18
C MET A 387 16.34 8.60 14.19
N THR A 388 17.33 7.88 14.72
CA THR A 388 18.07 6.92 13.87
C THR A 388 17.20 5.73 13.48
N VAL A 389 17.47 5.15 12.30
CA VAL A 389 16.70 3.98 11.81
C VAL A 389 16.65 2.83 12.83
N PRO A 390 17.75 2.44 13.52
CA PRO A 390 17.69 1.44 14.59
C PRO A 390 16.76 1.80 15.77
N GLN A 391 16.65 3.10 16.10
CA GLN A 391 15.71 3.55 17.13
C GLN A 391 14.26 3.42 16.67
N VAL A 392 13.98 3.75 15.40
CA VAL A 392 12.65 3.58 14.79
C VAL A 392 12.27 2.10 14.73
N ILE A 393 13.20 1.23 14.32
CA ILE A 393 12.98 -0.23 14.31
C ILE A 393 12.55 -0.71 15.69
N ARG A 394 13.30 -0.38 16.74
CA ARG A 394 12.96 -0.78 18.12
C ARG A 394 11.59 -0.24 18.56
N ALA A 395 11.23 0.96 18.12
CA ALA A 395 9.95 1.58 18.42
C ALA A 395 8.79 0.90 17.67
N ALA A 396 9.00 0.44 16.45
CA ALA A 396 8.01 -0.20 15.60
C ALA A 396 7.74 -1.68 15.96
N MET A 397 8.76 -2.41 16.46
CA MET A 397 8.70 -3.83 16.72
C MET A 397 7.49 -4.32 17.55
N PRO A 398 7.08 -3.68 18.66
CA PRO A 398 5.92 -4.13 19.42
C PRO A 398 4.62 -4.11 18.60
N TRP A 399 4.49 -3.17 17.69
CA TRP A 399 3.32 -3.01 16.83
C TRP A 399 3.37 -3.93 15.61
N LEU A 400 4.57 -4.23 15.11
CA LEU A 400 4.82 -5.22 14.06
C LEU A 400 4.32 -6.61 14.47
N CYS A 401 4.48 -7.01 15.75
CA CYS A 401 3.93 -8.27 16.25
C CYS A 401 2.41 -8.36 16.06
N LEU A 402 1.69 -7.24 16.24
CA LEU A 402 0.24 -7.21 16.00
C LEU A 402 -0.09 -7.43 14.51
N LEU A 403 0.67 -6.81 13.62
CA LEU A 403 0.49 -6.99 12.16
C LEU A 403 0.77 -8.45 11.75
N LEU A 404 1.78 -9.09 12.34
CA LEU A 404 2.06 -10.52 12.08
C LEU A 404 0.91 -11.42 12.56
N VAL A 405 0.33 -11.14 13.72
CA VAL A 405 -0.88 -11.86 14.18
C VAL A 405 -2.05 -11.61 13.23
N PHE A 406 -2.22 -10.37 12.76
CA PHE A 406 -3.25 -10.04 11.79
C PHE A 406 -3.02 -10.75 10.45
N LEU A 407 -1.77 -10.86 9.99
CA LEU A 407 -1.43 -11.63 8.79
C LEU A 407 -1.87 -13.09 8.90
N VAL A 408 -1.66 -13.74 10.04
CA VAL A 408 -2.14 -15.10 10.25
C VAL A 408 -3.67 -15.17 10.18
N ILE A 409 -4.36 -14.21 10.80
CA ILE A 409 -5.83 -14.17 10.76
C ILE A 409 -6.33 -13.98 9.32
N ILE A 410 -5.81 -12.99 8.59
CA ILE A 410 -6.26 -12.72 7.21
C ILE A 410 -5.94 -13.88 6.28
N THR A 411 -4.82 -14.58 6.48
CA THR A 411 -4.42 -15.72 5.64
C THR A 411 -5.38 -16.91 5.79
N TYR A 412 -5.83 -17.22 6.99
CA TYR A 412 -6.59 -18.44 7.27
C TYR A 412 -8.09 -18.20 7.50
N VAL A 413 -8.54 -16.95 7.44
CA VAL A 413 -9.95 -16.59 7.56
C VAL A 413 -10.39 -15.79 6.32
N PRO A 414 -10.69 -16.48 5.18
CA PRO A 414 -11.07 -15.81 3.93
C PRO A 414 -12.27 -14.87 4.06
N ALA A 415 -13.17 -15.14 5.01
CA ALA A 415 -14.32 -14.29 5.28
C ALA A 415 -13.93 -12.83 5.59
N VAL A 416 -12.74 -12.58 6.17
CA VAL A 416 -12.29 -11.22 6.48
C VAL A 416 -12.08 -10.38 5.21
N SER A 417 -11.61 -10.98 4.12
CA SER A 417 -11.42 -10.29 2.84
C SER A 417 -12.62 -10.42 1.90
N LEU A 418 -13.34 -11.55 1.94
CA LEU A 418 -14.38 -11.86 0.97
C LEU A 418 -15.81 -11.52 1.43
N ALA A 419 -16.05 -11.28 2.73
CA ALA A 419 -17.39 -11.02 3.23
C ALA A 419 -18.08 -9.84 2.55
N LEU A 420 -17.39 -8.71 2.40
CA LEU A 420 -17.96 -7.51 1.81
C LEU A 420 -18.18 -7.63 0.29
N PRO A 421 -17.23 -8.12 -0.52
CA PRO A 421 -17.47 -8.42 -1.93
C PRO A 421 -18.64 -9.37 -2.16
N ASN A 422 -18.72 -10.46 -1.38
CA ASN A 422 -19.81 -11.43 -1.48
C ASN A 422 -21.16 -10.83 -1.08
N TRP A 423 -21.20 -10.01 -0.02
CA TRP A 423 -22.44 -9.33 0.40
C TRP A 423 -22.96 -8.33 -0.64
N LEU A 424 -22.05 -7.68 -1.37
CA LEU A 424 -22.39 -6.77 -2.46
C LEU A 424 -22.70 -7.49 -3.79
N GLY A 425 -22.66 -8.83 -3.80
CA GLY A 425 -22.97 -9.63 -5.01
C GLY A 425 -21.98 -9.40 -6.16
N MET A 426 -20.75 -9.05 -5.85
CA MET A 426 -19.72 -8.86 -6.88
C MET A 426 -19.24 -10.23 -7.40
N PRO A 427 -19.46 -10.55 -8.69
CA PRO A 427 -19.10 -11.84 -9.27
C PRO A 427 -17.59 -12.09 -9.26
#